data_a82a45b067dbd559462a07a2f258bbeb
#
_entry.id   a82a45b067dbd559462a07a2f258bbeb
#
_cell.length_a   1.000
_cell.length_b   1.000
_cell.length_c   1.000
_cell.angle_alpha   90.00
_cell.angle_beta   90.00
_cell.angle_gamma   90.00
#
_symmetry.space_group_name_H-M   'P 1'
#
loop_
_entity.id
_entity.type
_entity.pdbx_description
1 polymer ?
#
loop_
_entity_poly.entity_id
_entity_poly.type
_entity_poly.pdbx_seq_one_letter_code
_entity_poly.pdbx_strand_id
1 'polypeptide(L)'
;MMRSSSGEMTRPVSPDQMYNADYDYKKIFIEELRPKVIVLRLGHRAERDKRITTHVALVARAFGARGIIIVGDKDPMIRSSLEKVLNKWGGKEYFEFKEEDDYKKVLREWKKDEKRCVAHLTMYGIPVDRIISEIRERCEELIVIVGAEKVPREIFELADYNVSITSQPHSEVSALAVFLDRLYEGRELYLYFRDAELRIIPDHKRKIVLKGKNINI
;
A
#
# COMPACT_ATOMS: atom_id res chain seq x y z
N MET A 1 32.64 -7.08 59.70
CA MET A 1 33.03 -7.84 58.50
C MET A 1 31.82 -7.88 57.55
N MET A 2 31.70 -6.91 56.71
CA MET A 2 30.64 -6.84 55.68
C MET A 2 31.26 -7.21 54.35
N ARG A 3 30.74 -8.24 53.67
CA ARG A 3 31.14 -8.63 52.33
C ARG A 3 30.32 -7.84 51.32
N SER A 4 31.03 -7.14 50.45
CA SER A 4 30.50 -6.44 49.31
C SER A 4 29.94 -7.42 48.29
N SER A 5 28.67 -7.23 47.90
CA SER A 5 28.07 -7.87 46.73
C SER A 5 28.61 -7.22 45.46
N SER A 6 29.34 -7.98 44.68
CA SER A 6 29.78 -7.66 43.35
C SER A 6 28.57 -7.46 42.42
N GLY A 7 28.34 -6.22 41.96
CA GLY A 7 27.38 -5.93 40.91
C GLY A 7 27.85 -6.56 39.62
N GLU A 8 27.12 -7.56 39.15
CA GLU A 8 27.22 -8.03 37.76
C GLU A 8 26.82 -6.89 36.82
N MET A 9 27.81 -6.32 36.16
CA MET A 9 27.56 -5.47 34.99
C MET A 9 26.95 -6.34 33.90
N THR A 10 25.65 -6.25 33.71
CA THR A 10 24.99 -6.85 32.58
C THR A 10 25.62 -6.30 31.31
N ARG A 11 26.24 -7.16 30.51
CA ARG A 11 26.79 -6.81 29.19
C ARG A 11 25.65 -6.18 28.34
N PRO A 12 25.93 -5.12 27.57
CA PRO A 12 24.93 -4.61 26.64
C PRO A 12 24.54 -5.74 25.68
N VAL A 13 23.26 -6.08 25.69
CA VAL A 13 22.68 -7.08 24.80
C VAL A 13 22.86 -6.57 23.37
N SER A 14 23.43 -7.37 22.48
CA SER A 14 23.57 -6.98 21.08
C SER A 14 22.19 -6.72 20.47
N PRO A 15 22.05 -5.82 19.47
CA PRO A 15 20.79 -5.60 18.79
C PRO A 15 20.10 -6.91 18.35
N ASP A 16 20.87 -7.88 17.87
CA ASP A 16 20.36 -9.18 17.42
C ASP A 16 19.80 -10.05 18.55
N GLN A 17 20.33 -9.90 19.79
CA GLN A 17 19.83 -10.63 20.96
C GLN A 17 18.58 -9.99 21.59
N MET A 18 18.36 -8.68 21.41
CA MET A 18 17.17 -8.00 21.90
C MET A 18 15.91 -8.33 21.07
N TYR A 19 16.08 -8.83 19.84
CA TYR A 19 14.98 -9.09 18.90
C TYR A 19 14.47 -10.54 18.88
N ASN A 20 15.21 -11.48 19.50
CA ASN A 20 14.86 -12.90 19.46
C ASN A 20 13.90 -13.36 20.56
N ALA A 21 13.48 -12.49 21.48
CA ALA A 21 12.80 -12.98 22.68
C ALA A 21 11.27 -12.83 22.70
N ASP A 22 10.66 -11.82 22.04
CA ASP A 22 9.23 -11.51 22.28
C ASP A 22 8.36 -11.17 21.07
N TYR A 23 8.89 -11.13 19.85
CA TYR A 23 8.10 -10.93 18.64
C TYR A 23 8.43 -12.00 17.60
N ASP A 24 7.55 -12.98 17.47
CA ASP A 24 7.49 -13.82 16.27
C ASP A 24 7.10 -12.90 15.10
N TYR A 25 8.12 -12.34 14.44
CA TYR A 25 7.96 -11.32 13.38
C TYR A 25 7.41 -11.99 12.15
N LYS A 26 6.06 -12.05 12.07
CA LYS A 26 5.39 -12.45 10.84
C LYS A 26 5.85 -11.52 9.71
N LYS A 27 6.51 -12.06 8.71
CA LYS A 27 6.87 -11.36 7.49
C LYS A 27 5.97 -11.85 6.37
N ILE A 28 5.36 -10.90 5.69
CA ILE A 28 4.60 -11.16 4.47
C ILE A 28 5.38 -10.53 3.33
N PHE A 29 5.72 -11.31 2.33
CA PHE A 29 6.31 -10.80 1.12
C PHE A 29 5.22 -10.33 0.16
N ILE A 30 5.53 -9.28 -0.59
CA ILE A 30 4.54 -8.69 -1.48
C ILE A 30 4.00 -9.71 -2.49
N GLU A 31 4.80 -10.71 -2.88
CA GLU A 31 4.41 -11.78 -3.79
C GLU A 31 3.31 -12.70 -3.23
N GLU A 32 3.09 -12.68 -1.92
CA GLU A 32 2.08 -13.50 -1.23
C GLU A 32 0.71 -12.82 -1.16
N LEU A 33 0.64 -11.51 -1.43
CA LEU A 33 -0.63 -10.79 -1.42
C LEU A 33 -1.40 -11.03 -2.72
N ARG A 34 -2.67 -11.42 -2.58
CA ARG A 34 -3.61 -11.66 -3.69
C ARG A 34 -4.98 -11.05 -3.36
N PRO A 35 -5.71 -10.54 -4.37
CA PRO A 35 -5.26 -10.31 -5.76
C PRO A 35 -4.11 -9.29 -5.85
N LYS A 36 -3.38 -9.28 -6.98
CA LYS A 36 -2.41 -8.22 -7.26
C LYS A 36 -3.15 -6.92 -7.57
N VAL A 37 -2.88 -5.85 -6.86
CA VAL A 37 -3.57 -4.58 -7.03
C VAL A 37 -2.74 -3.56 -7.77
N ILE A 38 -3.36 -2.89 -8.75
CA ILE A 38 -2.90 -1.63 -9.34
C ILE A 38 -3.90 -0.54 -8.99
N VAL A 39 -3.44 0.59 -8.46
CA VAL A 39 -4.31 1.74 -8.17
C VAL A 39 -4.42 2.62 -9.42
N LEU A 40 -5.63 2.96 -9.84
CA LEU A 40 -5.89 3.92 -10.91
C LEU A 40 -6.40 5.22 -10.30
N ARG A 41 -5.57 6.26 -10.33
CA ARG A 41 -5.88 7.59 -9.84
C ARG A 41 -6.43 8.45 -10.96
N LEU A 42 -7.72 8.81 -10.92
CA LEU A 42 -8.37 9.62 -11.95
C LEU A 42 -8.42 11.11 -11.59
N GLY A 43 -8.26 11.95 -12.61
CA GLY A 43 -8.50 13.38 -12.52
C GLY A 43 -7.45 14.15 -11.72
N HIS A 44 -6.18 13.72 -11.76
CA HIS A 44 -5.08 14.45 -11.13
C HIS A 44 -4.88 15.81 -11.78
N ARG A 45 -4.74 16.85 -10.95
CA ARG A 45 -4.38 18.22 -11.35
C ARG A 45 -3.13 18.63 -10.62
N ALA A 46 -2.07 18.96 -11.36
CA ALA A 46 -0.74 19.18 -10.81
C ALA A 46 -0.67 20.30 -9.74
N GLU A 47 -1.40 21.40 -9.94
CA GLU A 47 -1.38 22.52 -9.00
C GLU A 47 -2.19 22.27 -7.71
N ARG A 48 -3.26 21.47 -7.80
CA ARG A 48 -4.19 21.28 -6.68
C ARG A 48 -3.99 19.97 -5.92
N ASP A 49 -3.76 18.89 -6.65
CA ASP A 49 -3.89 17.54 -6.11
C ASP A 49 -2.54 16.85 -5.81
N LYS A 50 -1.41 17.54 -6.04
CA LYS A 50 -0.06 17.02 -5.90
C LYS A 50 0.18 16.29 -4.58
N ARG A 51 -0.17 16.92 -3.46
CA ARG A 51 0.05 16.33 -2.14
C ARG A 51 -0.82 15.08 -1.94
N ILE A 52 -2.10 15.17 -2.28
CA ILE A 52 -3.04 14.08 -2.07
C ILE A 52 -2.72 12.90 -2.98
N THR A 53 -2.36 13.14 -4.24
CA THR A 53 -1.96 12.07 -5.18
C THR A 53 -0.66 11.39 -4.73
N THR A 54 0.30 12.15 -4.21
CA THR A 54 1.50 11.57 -3.60
C THR A 54 1.13 10.66 -2.42
N HIS A 55 0.19 11.06 -1.55
CA HIS A 55 -0.26 10.24 -0.43
C HIS A 55 -1.01 8.98 -0.89
N VAL A 56 -1.82 9.07 -1.95
CA VAL A 56 -2.46 7.89 -2.56
C VAL A 56 -1.39 6.89 -3.04
N ALA A 57 -0.34 7.37 -3.72
CA ALA A 57 0.76 6.51 -4.18
C ALA A 57 1.53 5.86 -3.01
N LEU A 58 1.78 6.62 -1.93
CA LEU A 58 2.46 6.11 -0.74
C LEU A 58 1.61 5.06 0.00
N VAL A 59 0.29 5.28 0.11
CA VAL A 59 -0.63 4.30 0.71
C VAL A 59 -0.72 3.06 -0.18
N ALA A 60 -0.88 3.21 -1.49
CA ALA A 60 -0.88 2.09 -2.42
C ALA A 60 0.35 1.19 -2.20
N ARG A 61 1.54 1.78 -2.18
CA ARG A 61 2.79 1.05 -1.93
C ARG A 61 2.83 0.41 -0.54
N ALA A 62 2.49 1.17 0.52
CA ALA A 62 2.61 0.70 1.90
C ALA A 62 1.63 -0.44 2.21
N PHE A 63 0.46 -0.45 1.56
CA PHE A 63 -0.59 -1.45 1.74
C PHE A 63 -0.58 -2.55 0.66
N GLY A 64 0.55 -2.75 -0.03
CA GLY A 64 0.77 -3.96 -0.83
C GLY A 64 0.25 -3.91 -2.27
N ALA A 65 -0.16 -2.75 -2.79
CA ALA A 65 -0.39 -2.61 -4.22
C ALA A 65 0.91 -2.75 -5.02
N ARG A 66 0.79 -3.19 -6.27
CA ARG A 66 1.91 -3.41 -7.20
C ARG A 66 2.24 -2.19 -8.05
N GLY A 67 1.45 -1.15 -7.95
CA GLY A 67 1.69 0.08 -8.70
C GLY A 67 0.55 1.06 -8.63
N ILE A 68 0.79 2.20 -9.27
CA ILE A 68 -0.19 3.25 -9.48
C ILE A 68 -0.13 3.77 -10.91
N ILE A 69 -1.29 3.96 -11.52
CA ILE A 69 -1.48 4.65 -12.78
C ILE A 69 -2.18 5.97 -12.48
N ILE A 70 -1.60 7.08 -12.88
CA ILE A 70 -2.18 8.41 -12.71
C ILE A 70 -2.71 8.89 -14.07
N VAL A 71 -3.97 9.32 -14.09
CA VAL A 71 -4.61 9.92 -15.25
C VAL A 71 -4.97 11.36 -14.93
N GLY A 72 -4.47 12.28 -15.76
CA GLY A 72 -4.61 13.73 -15.60
C GLY A 72 -3.33 14.46 -15.95
N ASP A 73 -3.05 15.55 -15.25
CA ASP A 73 -1.82 16.32 -15.48
C ASP A 73 -0.58 15.49 -15.11
N LYS A 74 0.50 15.68 -15.86
CA LYS A 74 1.80 15.10 -15.54
C LYS A 74 2.47 15.88 -14.42
N ASP A 75 2.93 15.20 -13.38
CA ASP A 75 3.62 15.82 -12.26
C ASP A 75 4.90 15.06 -11.87
N PRO A 76 6.07 15.49 -12.40
CA PRO A 76 7.36 14.84 -12.11
C PRO A 76 7.71 14.79 -10.62
N MET A 77 7.10 15.66 -9.80
CA MET A 77 7.37 15.71 -8.37
C MET A 77 6.75 14.52 -7.61
N ILE A 78 5.62 13.99 -8.11
CA ILE A 78 5.01 12.77 -7.52
C ILE A 78 5.96 11.60 -7.74
N ARG A 79 6.42 11.39 -8.99
CA ARG A 79 7.41 10.36 -9.32
C ARG A 79 8.65 10.48 -8.46
N SER A 80 9.27 11.66 -8.40
CA SER A 80 10.49 11.90 -7.61
C SER A 80 10.28 11.62 -6.11
N SER A 81 9.13 12.01 -5.56
CA SER A 81 8.79 11.76 -4.15
C SER A 81 8.63 10.28 -3.86
N LEU A 82 7.96 9.56 -4.75
CA LEU A 82 7.76 8.10 -4.64
C LEU A 82 9.09 7.35 -4.77
N GLU A 83 9.93 7.69 -5.74
CA GLU A 83 11.24 7.07 -5.95
C GLU A 83 12.16 7.19 -4.74
N LYS A 84 12.14 8.32 -4.04
CA LYS A 84 12.89 8.50 -2.77
C LYS A 84 12.43 7.50 -1.70
N VAL A 85 11.13 7.22 -1.64
CA VAL A 85 10.57 6.25 -0.69
C VAL A 85 10.92 4.83 -1.11
N LEU A 86 10.74 4.49 -2.39
CA LEU A 86 11.05 3.17 -2.94
C LEU A 86 12.52 2.80 -2.74
N ASN A 87 13.44 3.73 -2.98
CA ASN A 87 14.87 3.50 -2.80
C ASN A 87 15.25 3.25 -1.33
N LYS A 88 14.66 3.99 -0.40
CA LYS A 88 14.99 3.89 1.04
C LYS A 88 14.28 2.75 1.74
N TRP A 89 12.97 2.62 1.50
CA TRP A 89 12.08 1.75 2.26
C TRP A 89 11.69 0.49 1.49
N GLY A 90 12.24 0.31 0.28
CA GLY A 90 12.01 -0.83 -0.60
C GLY A 90 10.75 -0.70 -1.45
N GLY A 91 10.53 -1.71 -2.27
CA GLY A 91 9.44 -1.78 -3.24
C GLY A 91 9.80 -1.35 -4.65
N LYS A 92 11.05 -0.95 -4.91
CA LYS A 92 11.49 -0.52 -6.26
C LYS A 92 11.34 -1.63 -7.30
N GLU A 93 11.56 -2.88 -6.89
CA GLU A 93 11.44 -4.04 -7.77
C GLU A 93 9.99 -4.49 -7.99
N TYR A 94 9.06 -3.96 -7.20
CA TYR A 94 7.68 -4.47 -7.13
C TYR A 94 6.60 -3.46 -7.45
N PHE A 95 6.90 -2.16 -7.31
CA PHE A 95 5.92 -1.09 -7.44
C PHE A 95 6.15 -0.27 -8.72
N GLU A 96 5.19 -0.35 -9.63
CA GLU A 96 5.23 0.35 -10.90
C GLU A 96 4.51 1.72 -10.79
N PHE A 97 5.11 2.76 -11.38
CA PHE A 97 4.50 4.09 -11.52
C PHE A 97 4.31 4.41 -12.99
N LYS A 98 3.06 4.64 -13.39
CA LYS A 98 2.69 5.05 -14.75
C LYS A 98 1.87 6.33 -14.74
N GLU A 99 2.00 7.11 -15.81
CA GLU A 99 1.14 8.23 -16.14
C GLU A 99 0.52 7.95 -17.51
N GLU A 100 -0.81 8.07 -17.59
CA GLU A 100 -1.58 7.80 -18.79
C GLU A 100 -2.55 8.96 -19.06
N ASP A 101 -2.86 9.21 -20.32
CA ASP A 101 -3.76 10.29 -20.70
C ASP A 101 -5.22 9.81 -20.85
N ASP A 102 -5.45 8.50 -21.01
CA ASP A 102 -6.76 7.91 -21.30
C ASP A 102 -7.04 6.67 -20.42
N TYR A 103 -7.87 6.85 -19.40
CA TYR A 103 -8.30 5.75 -18.53
C TYR A 103 -9.16 4.69 -19.26
N LYS A 104 -9.90 5.09 -20.32
CA LYS A 104 -10.72 4.13 -21.09
C LYS A 104 -9.84 3.13 -21.82
N LYS A 105 -8.70 3.60 -22.35
CA LYS A 105 -7.70 2.73 -22.95
C LYS A 105 -7.13 1.77 -21.90
N VAL A 106 -6.74 2.29 -20.73
CA VAL A 106 -6.22 1.49 -19.62
C VAL A 106 -7.21 0.39 -19.24
N LEU A 107 -8.48 0.75 -18.98
CA LEU A 107 -9.51 -0.22 -18.56
C LEU A 107 -9.85 -1.21 -19.67
N ARG A 108 -9.88 -0.79 -20.93
CA ARG A 108 -10.14 -1.68 -22.07
C ARG A 108 -9.04 -2.74 -22.22
N GLU A 109 -7.78 -2.33 -22.12
CA GLU A 109 -6.65 -3.27 -22.16
C GLU A 109 -6.64 -4.20 -20.95
N TRP A 110 -6.98 -3.67 -19.77
CA TRP A 110 -7.06 -4.46 -18.54
C TRP A 110 -8.10 -5.57 -18.64
N LYS A 111 -9.28 -5.26 -19.12
CA LYS A 111 -10.42 -6.20 -19.20
C LYS A 111 -10.34 -7.23 -20.33
N LYS A 112 -9.22 -7.30 -21.08
CA LYS A 112 -8.99 -8.41 -22.04
C LYS A 112 -8.76 -9.75 -21.36
N ASP A 113 -8.41 -9.75 -20.10
CA ASP A 113 -8.21 -10.94 -19.29
C ASP A 113 -9.39 -11.08 -18.30
N GLU A 114 -10.11 -12.20 -18.37
CA GLU A 114 -11.30 -12.45 -17.56
C GLU A 114 -11.02 -12.57 -16.05
N LYS A 115 -9.76 -12.84 -15.68
CA LYS A 115 -9.32 -12.92 -14.28
C LYS A 115 -8.98 -11.55 -13.67
N ARG A 116 -9.04 -10.50 -14.48
CA ARG A 116 -8.80 -9.12 -14.11
C ARG A 116 -10.10 -8.41 -13.83
N CYS A 117 -10.19 -7.83 -12.66
CA CYS A 117 -11.36 -7.07 -12.24
C CYS A 117 -11.05 -5.58 -12.06
N VAL A 118 -12.11 -4.79 -11.98
CA VAL A 118 -12.06 -3.35 -11.71
C VAL A 118 -12.98 -3.03 -10.54
N ALA A 119 -12.45 -2.51 -9.43
CA ALA A 119 -13.19 -1.99 -8.30
C ALA A 119 -13.10 -0.46 -8.27
N HIS A 120 -14.23 0.24 -8.25
CA HIS A 120 -14.32 1.67 -8.10
C HIS A 120 -14.71 2.03 -6.67
N LEU A 121 -13.85 2.76 -5.97
CA LEU A 121 -14.14 3.22 -4.61
C LEU A 121 -15.00 4.49 -4.65
N THR A 122 -16.20 4.38 -4.15
CA THR A 122 -17.19 5.45 -4.16
C THR A 122 -18.15 5.34 -2.97
N MET A 123 -18.54 6.45 -2.38
CA MET A 123 -19.51 6.45 -1.27
C MET A 123 -20.91 5.91 -1.66
N TYR A 124 -21.16 5.77 -2.96
CA TYR A 124 -22.44 5.27 -3.51
C TYR A 124 -22.43 3.76 -3.80
N GLY A 125 -21.32 3.09 -3.53
CA GLY A 125 -21.13 1.66 -3.82
C GLY A 125 -21.76 0.73 -2.79
N ILE A 126 -21.60 -0.57 -3.03
CA ILE A 126 -21.94 -1.61 -2.06
C ILE A 126 -20.92 -1.57 -0.90
N PRO A 127 -21.36 -1.69 0.36
CA PRO A 127 -20.46 -1.74 1.51
C PRO A 127 -19.39 -2.81 1.34
N VAL A 128 -18.14 -2.48 1.64
CA VAL A 128 -16.97 -3.34 1.42
C VAL A 128 -17.09 -4.71 2.08
N ASP A 129 -17.68 -4.79 3.27
CA ASP A 129 -17.89 -6.03 4.01
C ASP A 129 -18.83 -7.03 3.29
N ARG A 130 -19.67 -6.54 2.38
CA ARG A 130 -20.61 -7.34 1.61
C ARG A 130 -20.01 -7.98 0.34
N ILE A 131 -18.93 -7.39 -0.18
CA ILE A 131 -18.42 -7.73 -1.51
C ILE A 131 -16.98 -8.20 -1.53
N ILE A 132 -16.22 -7.91 -0.47
CA ILE A 132 -14.77 -8.10 -0.48
C ILE A 132 -14.34 -9.57 -0.64
N SER A 133 -15.13 -10.50 -0.09
CA SER A 133 -14.84 -11.94 -0.22
C SER A 133 -14.99 -12.41 -1.68
N GLU A 134 -16.04 -11.96 -2.37
CA GLU A 134 -16.21 -12.25 -3.80
C GLU A 134 -15.07 -11.69 -4.64
N ILE A 135 -14.60 -10.46 -4.36
CA ILE A 135 -13.47 -9.86 -5.05
C ILE A 135 -12.21 -10.72 -4.87
N ARG A 136 -11.93 -11.19 -3.65
CA ARG A 136 -10.78 -12.06 -3.36
C ARG A 136 -10.82 -13.40 -4.10
N GLU A 137 -11.99 -13.99 -4.21
CA GLU A 137 -12.17 -15.32 -4.83
C GLU A 137 -12.12 -15.25 -6.35
N ARG A 138 -12.71 -14.18 -6.94
CA ARG A 138 -12.87 -14.08 -8.38
C ARG A 138 -11.66 -13.48 -9.09
N CYS A 139 -10.98 -12.51 -8.47
CA CYS A 139 -9.99 -11.69 -9.15
C CYS A 139 -8.57 -12.17 -8.86
N GLU A 140 -7.75 -12.43 -9.88
CA GLU A 140 -6.31 -12.65 -9.73
C GLU A 140 -5.54 -11.33 -9.72
N GLU A 141 -6.00 -10.36 -10.52
CA GLU A 141 -5.47 -9.00 -10.58
C GLU A 141 -6.63 -8.00 -10.51
N LEU A 142 -6.42 -6.88 -9.85
CA LEU A 142 -7.45 -5.89 -9.56
C LEU A 142 -6.96 -4.47 -9.83
N ILE A 143 -7.65 -3.71 -10.67
CA ILE A 143 -7.55 -2.26 -10.67
C ILE A 143 -8.49 -1.70 -9.60
N VAL A 144 -7.93 -0.85 -8.72
CA VAL A 144 -8.70 -0.08 -7.73
C VAL A 144 -8.73 1.38 -8.18
N ILE A 145 -9.90 1.86 -8.57
CA ILE A 145 -10.10 3.24 -9.02
C ILE A 145 -10.38 4.15 -7.83
N VAL A 146 -9.62 5.25 -7.73
CA VAL A 146 -9.86 6.36 -6.80
C VAL A 146 -9.89 7.68 -7.58
N GLY A 147 -10.91 8.49 -7.36
CA GLY A 147 -11.08 9.78 -8.04
C GLY A 147 -10.46 10.94 -7.26
N ALA A 148 -9.95 11.96 -7.96
CA ALA A 148 -9.57 13.24 -7.37
C ALA A 148 -10.77 14.18 -7.20
N GLU A 149 -11.81 13.96 -8.00
CA GLU A 149 -13.04 14.74 -8.06
C GLU A 149 -14.24 13.84 -8.35
N LYS A 150 -15.31 14.46 -8.83
CA LYS A 150 -16.47 13.75 -9.37
C LYS A 150 -16.03 12.87 -10.55
N VAL A 151 -16.04 11.57 -10.32
CA VAL A 151 -15.67 10.56 -11.31
C VAL A 151 -16.74 10.53 -12.43
N PRO A 152 -16.36 10.39 -13.71
CA PRO A 152 -17.32 10.25 -14.81
C PRO A 152 -18.32 9.12 -14.54
N ARG A 153 -19.61 9.35 -14.90
CA ARG A 153 -20.69 8.37 -14.70
C ARG A 153 -20.37 7.00 -15.29
N GLU A 154 -19.73 6.99 -16.44
CA GLU A 154 -19.34 5.75 -17.13
C GLU A 154 -18.42 4.82 -16.31
N ILE A 155 -17.67 5.35 -15.34
CA ILE A 155 -16.85 4.51 -14.44
C ILE A 155 -17.71 3.56 -13.61
N PHE A 156 -18.93 3.99 -13.22
CA PHE A 156 -19.86 3.11 -12.51
C PHE A 156 -20.30 1.92 -13.35
N GLU A 157 -20.35 2.09 -14.67
CA GLU A 157 -20.75 1.05 -15.63
C GLU A 157 -19.55 0.19 -16.05
N LEU A 158 -18.34 0.77 -16.11
CA LEU A 158 -17.11 0.09 -16.49
C LEU A 158 -16.52 -0.76 -15.35
N ALA A 159 -16.76 -0.37 -14.09
CA ALA A 159 -16.29 -1.14 -12.94
C ALA A 159 -17.11 -2.42 -12.77
N ASP A 160 -16.44 -3.51 -12.42
CA ASP A 160 -17.10 -4.75 -12.04
C ASP A 160 -17.71 -4.65 -10.64
N TYR A 161 -17.10 -3.81 -9.79
CA TYR A 161 -17.51 -3.55 -8.42
C TYR A 161 -17.48 -2.06 -8.11
N ASN A 162 -18.61 -1.48 -7.71
CA ASN A 162 -18.65 -0.16 -7.08
C ASN A 162 -18.74 -0.38 -5.57
N VAL A 163 -17.68 0.01 -4.85
CA VAL A 163 -17.48 -0.34 -3.43
C VAL A 163 -17.45 0.90 -2.56
N SER A 164 -18.22 0.91 -1.49
CA SER A 164 -18.13 1.94 -0.46
C SER A 164 -17.40 1.45 0.78
N ILE A 165 -16.51 2.30 1.31
CA ILE A 165 -15.93 2.10 2.63
C ILE A 165 -16.92 2.59 3.70
N THR A 166 -17.54 3.70 3.42
CA THR A 166 -18.69 4.24 4.17
C THR A 166 -19.53 5.11 3.23
N SER A 167 -20.78 5.31 3.54
CA SER A 167 -21.67 6.21 2.82
C SER A 167 -21.52 7.68 3.26
N GLN A 168 -20.53 8.00 4.09
CA GLN A 168 -20.22 9.36 4.51
C GLN A 168 -19.05 9.93 3.69
N PRO A 169 -19.03 11.25 3.42
CA PRO A 169 -17.90 11.90 2.75
C PRO A 169 -16.59 11.70 3.52
N HIS A 170 -15.57 11.23 2.83
CA HIS A 170 -14.23 11.03 3.41
C HIS A 170 -13.16 11.12 2.31
N SER A 171 -11.87 11.05 2.72
CA SER A 171 -10.75 11.10 1.79
C SER A 171 -10.57 9.79 1.03
N GLU A 172 -10.19 9.91 -0.25
CA GLU A 172 -9.79 8.79 -1.10
C GLU A 172 -8.58 8.01 -0.55
N VAL A 173 -7.71 8.66 0.21
CA VAL A 173 -6.56 8.02 0.87
C VAL A 173 -7.04 7.03 1.93
N SER A 174 -8.00 7.44 2.77
CA SER A 174 -8.59 6.56 3.78
C SER A 174 -9.42 5.44 3.15
N ALA A 175 -10.15 5.75 2.09
CA ALA A 175 -10.90 4.74 1.34
C ALA A 175 -9.96 3.64 0.82
N LEU A 176 -8.86 4.04 0.18
CA LEU A 176 -7.88 3.10 -0.36
C LEU A 176 -7.25 2.26 0.73
N ALA A 177 -6.81 2.88 1.84
CA ALA A 177 -6.17 2.16 2.94
C ALA A 177 -7.10 1.09 3.53
N VAL A 178 -8.33 1.46 3.87
CA VAL A 178 -9.31 0.53 4.45
C VAL A 178 -9.71 -0.56 3.44
N PHE A 179 -9.86 -0.22 2.15
CA PHE A 179 -10.14 -1.23 1.13
C PHE A 179 -9.04 -2.28 1.05
N LEU A 180 -7.77 -1.85 0.99
CA LEU A 180 -6.63 -2.76 0.91
C LEU A 180 -6.49 -3.61 2.18
N ASP A 181 -6.69 -3.02 3.37
CA ASP A 181 -6.70 -3.75 4.64
C ASP A 181 -7.77 -4.86 4.64
N ARG A 182 -9.00 -4.55 4.23
CA ARG A 182 -10.06 -5.54 4.11
C ARG A 182 -9.77 -6.60 3.04
N LEU A 183 -9.17 -6.19 1.92
CA LEU A 183 -8.80 -7.08 0.83
C LEU A 183 -7.75 -8.11 1.25
N TYR A 184 -6.73 -7.67 1.98
CA TYR A 184 -5.61 -8.50 2.40
C TYR A 184 -5.72 -9.06 3.82
N GLU A 185 -6.83 -8.77 4.53
CA GLU A 185 -7.14 -9.29 5.87
C GLU A 185 -6.05 -8.94 6.91
N GLY A 186 -5.49 -7.72 6.83
CA GLY A 186 -4.44 -7.24 7.71
C GLY A 186 -3.05 -7.86 7.43
N ARG A 187 -2.91 -8.69 6.40
CA ARG A 187 -1.61 -9.30 6.06
C ARG A 187 -0.59 -8.27 5.60
N GLU A 188 -1.03 -7.21 4.93
CA GLU A 188 -0.19 -6.10 4.46
C GLU A 188 0.46 -5.32 5.61
N LEU A 189 -0.07 -5.40 6.84
CA LEU A 189 0.52 -4.78 8.01
C LEU A 189 1.90 -5.39 8.38
N TYR A 190 2.18 -6.59 7.89
CA TYR A 190 3.45 -7.30 8.07
C TYR A 190 4.31 -7.31 6.80
N LEU A 191 4.02 -6.39 5.86
CA LEU A 191 4.68 -6.35 4.56
C LEU A 191 6.18 -6.09 4.69
N TYR A 192 6.97 -6.95 4.05
CA TYR A 192 8.42 -6.90 4.07
C TYR A 192 8.97 -6.76 2.65
N PHE A 193 9.74 -5.70 2.42
CA PHE A 193 10.42 -5.45 1.15
C PHE A 193 11.89 -5.88 1.24
N ARG A 194 12.30 -6.88 0.45
CA ARG A 194 13.68 -7.40 0.46
C ARG A 194 14.70 -6.35 0.03
N ASP A 195 14.32 -5.45 -0.88
CA ASP A 195 15.15 -4.39 -1.47
C ASP A 195 15.26 -3.12 -0.59
N ALA A 196 14.70 -3.12 0.62
CA ALA A 196 14.75 -1.97 1.52
C ALA A 196 16.16 -1.71 2.07
N GLU A 197 16.61 -0.45 2.00
CA GLU A 197 17.84 0.01 2.66
C GLU A 197 17.65 0.32 4.15
N LEU A 198 16.45 0.75 4.51
CA LEU A 198 16.07 1.09 5.87
C LEU A 198 14.93 0.20 6.33
N ARG A 199 15.00 -0.25 7.59
CA ARG A 199 13.96 -1.05 8.24
C ARG A 199 13.63 -0.47 9.59
N ILE A 200 12.33 -0.33 9.86
CA ILE A 200 11.83 0.06 11.17
C ILE A 200 11.69 -1.21 12.00
N ILE A 201 12.23 -1.15 13.22
CA ILE A 201 11.97 -2.17 14.23
C ILE A 201 10.95 -1.57 15.19
N PRO A 202 9.75 -2.15 15.29
CA PRO A 202 8.74 -1.69 16.23
C PRO A 202 9.24 -1.76 17.68
N ASP A 203 8.97 -0.69 18.43
CA ASP A 203 9.32 -0.59 19.84
C ASP A 203 8.30 0.36 20.50
N HIS A 204 7.91 0.07 21.74
CA HIS A 204 6.90 0.84 22.45
C HIS A 204 7.34 2.27 22.82
N LYS A 205 8.65 2.51 22.92
CA LYS A 205 9.20 3.77 23.45
C LYS A 205 10.30 4.38 22.60
N ARG A 206 10.88 3.61 21.65
CA ARG A 206 12.06 4.03 20.90
C ARG A 206 11.80 4.03 19.40
N LYS A 207 12.46 4.92 18.69
CA LYS A 207 12.52 4.91 17.24
C LYS A 207 13.77 4.16 16.80
N ILE A 208 13.61 2.92 16.36
CA ILE A 208 14.71 2.07 15.94
C ILE A 208 14.64 1.89 14.42
N VAL A 209 15.71 2.28 13.73
CA VAL A 209 15.84 2.12 12.28
C VAL A 209 17.18 1.43 12.01
N LEU A 210 17.12 0.28 11.37
CA LEU A 210 18.30 -0.43 10.88
C LEU A 210 18.61 0.01 9.45
N LYS A 211 19.92 0.05 9.11
CA LYS A 211 20.39 0.37 7.78
C LYS A 211 21.22 -0.79 7.23
N GLY A 212 20.88 -1.27 6.02
CA GLY A 212 21.59 -2.33 5.32
C GLY A 212 20.65 -3.15 4.42
N LYS A 213 21.15 -3.64 3.29
CA LYS A 213 20.36 -4.45 2.34
C LYS A 213 20.18 -5.92 2.77
N ASN A 214 21.03 -6.44 3.65
CA ASN A 214 21.05 -7.86 4.06
C ASN A 214 20.82 -8.05 5.56
N ILE A 215 19.88 -7.28 6.13
CA ILE A 215 19.53 -7.48 7.53
C ILE A 215 18.55 -8.66 7.58
N ASN A 216 19.07 -9.84 7.93
CA ASN A 216 18.23 -10.97 8.35
C ASN A 216 17.69 -10.63 9.73
N ILE A 217 16.41 -10.32 9.79
CA ILE A 217 15.67 -10.15 11.06
C ILE A 217 14.84 -11.41 11.26
#